data_adaeabab1f2872827b1f3c25e09700b6
#
_entry.id   adaeabab1f2872827b1f3c25e09700b6
#
_cell.length_a   1.000
_cell.length_b   1.000
_cell.length_c   1.000
_cell.angle_alpha   90.00
_cell.angle_beta   90.00
_cell.angle_gamma   90.00
#
_symmetry.space_group_name_H-M   'P 1'
#
loop_
_entity.id
_entity.type
_entity.pdbx_description
1 polymer ?
#
loop_
_entity_poly.entity_id
_entity_poly.type
_entity_poly.pdbx_seq_one_letter_code
_entity_poly.pdbx_strand_id
1 'polypeptide(L)'
;YSAIIYFMKFNTLTKLHTYYDGICECELKNTAIQAVFGNGNPKAQVVFIGEAPGKKEDETGTPFVGAAGKFLTEMLQSIKMERADVYITNTVKYRPPENRDPTPTEKQQCRAWIVAELNYIKPDLIVFLGRHAMNSFFPELSISDAHGKIINAEIKKESKKTKNNLNTVSNATVVSELKTKNFL
;
A
#
# COMPACT_ATOMS: atom_id res chain seq x y z
N TYR A 1 -15.30 -13.39 -10.87
CA TYR A 1 -14.49 -13.62 -9.64
C TYR A 1 -14.41 -12.38 -8.73
N SER A 2 -14.41 -11.14 -9.27
CA SER A 2 -14.19 -9.91 -8.50
C SER A 2 -15.29 -9.51 -7.50
N ALA A 3 -16.54 -9.91 -7.71
CA ALA A 3 -17.68 -9.47 -6.89
C ALA A 3 -17.78 -10.17 -5.52
N ILE A 4 -17.34 -11.42 -5.41
CA ILE A 4 -17.42 -12.23 -4.18
C ILE A 4 -16.39 -11.77 -3.15
N ILE A 5 -15.23 -11.27 -3.61
CA ILE A 5 -14.09 -10.87 -2.77
C ILE A 5 -14.43 -9.69 -1.84
N TYR A 6 -15.34 -8.79 -2.24
CA TYR A 6 -15.71 -7.60 -1.46
C TYR A 6 -16.54 -7.87 -0.20
N PHE A 7 -17.11 -9.06 -0.06
CA PHE A 7 -17.96 -9.42 1.10
C PHE A 7 -17.23 -10.28 2.15
N MET A 8 -15.99 -10.71 1.89
CA MET A 8 -15.26 -11.51 2.86
C MET A 8 -14.79 -10.64 4.02
N LYS A 9 -15.25 -10.98 5.23
CA LYS A 9 -14.75 -10.40 6.48
C LYS A 9 -13.64 -11.29 7.01
N PHE A 10 -12.43 -10.74 7.11
CA PHE A 10 -11.29 -11.42 7.72
C PHE A 10 -11.20 -11.06 9.20
N ASN A 11 -10.94 -12.05 10.06
CA ASN A 11 -10.79 -11.85 11.50
C ASN A 11 -9.37 -11.38 11.85
N THR A 12 -8.39 -11.60 10.98
CA THR A 12 -7.00 -11.20 11.17
C THR A 12 -6.38 -10.81 9.83
N LEU A 13 -5.37 -9.93 9.87
CA LEU A 13 -4.56 -9.59 8.70
C LEU A 13 -3.86 -10.83 8.11
N THR A 14 -3.38 -11.74 8.94
CA THR A 14 -2.77 -13.00 8.48
C THR A 14 -3.71 -13.78 7.57
N LYS A 15 -4.97 -13.99 7.97
CA LYS A 15 -5.96 -14.68 7.12
C LYS A 15 -6.25 -13.93 5.83
N LEU A 16 -6.31 -12.59 5.89
CA LEU A 16 -6.46 -11.74 4.71
C LEU A 16 -5.27 -11.95 3.76
N HIS A 17 -4.05 -11.88 4.25
CA HIS A 17 -2.84 -12.04 3.45
C HIS A 17 -2.76 -13.42 2.82
N THR A 18 -2.96 -14.49 3.60
CA THR A 18 -2.96 -15.87 3.09
C THR A 18 -4.01 -16.06 1.99
N TYR A 19 -5.20 -15.50 2.16
CA TYR A 19 -6.25 -15.58 1.14
C TYR A 19 -5.83 -14.90 -0.15
N TYR A 20 -5.39 -13.63 -0.08
CA TYR A 20 -5.01 -12.89 -1.27
C TYR A 20 -3.75 -13.44 -1.95
N ASP A 21 -2.79 -13.93 -1.19
CA ASP A 21 -1.64 -14.63 -1.76
C ASP A 21 -2.08 -15.87 -2.56
N GLY A 22 -3.03 -16.64 -2.02
CA GLY A 22 -3.54 -17.84 -2.69
C GLY A 22 -4.29 -17.57 -4.00
N ILE A 23 -4.97 -16.42 -4.12
CA ILE A 23 -5.79 -16.09 -5.31
C ILE A 23 -5.17 -15.04 -6.22
N CYS A 24 -4.00 -14.46 -5.86
CA CYS A 24 -3.37 -13.43 -6.66
C CYS A 24 -2.75 -14.04 -7.93
N GLU A 25 -3.22 -13.57 -9.07
CA GLU A 25 -2.75 -13.97 -10.40
C GLU A 25 -1.70 -12.98 -10.96
N CYS A 26 -1.07 -12.17 -10.09
CA CYS A 26 -0.04 -11.23 -10.51
C CYS A 26 1.19 -11.99 -11.05
N GLU A 27 1.62 -11.64 -12.27
CA GLU A 27 2.76 -12.27 -12.93
C GLU A 27 4.06 -12.15 -12.13
N LEU A 28 4.21 -11.08 -11.33
CA LEU A 28 5.35 -10.89 -10.43
C LEU A 28 5.52 -12.05 -9.43
N LYS A 29 4.46 -12.78 -9.11
CA LYS A 29 4.51 -13.96 -8.24
C LYS A 29 5.43 -15.04 -8.78
N ASN A 30 5.56 -15.16 -10.10
CA ASN A 30 6.36 -16.18 -10.77
C ASN A 30 7.87 -15.92 -10.66
N THR A 31 8.28 -14.69 -10.35
CA THR A 31 9.69 -14.27 -10.32
C THR A 31 10.17 -13.84 -8.94
N ALA A 32 9.26 -13.51 -8.03
CA ALA A 32 9.57 -13.16 -6.65
C ALA A 32 9.83 -14.40 -5.80
N ILE A 33 10.62 -14.28 -4.75
CA ILE A 33 10.88 -15.35 -3.77
C ILE A 33 9.61 -15.62 -2.95
N GLN A 34 8.92 -14.56 -2.54
CA GLN A 34 7.71 -14.64 -1.72
C GLN A 34 6.87 -13.36 -1.81
N ALA A 35 5.64 -13.44 -1.32
CA ALA A 35 4.85 -12.24 -1.09
C ALA A 35 5.39 -11.44 0.10
N VAL A 36 5.51 -10.13 -0.07
CA VAL A 36 5.88 -9.19 1.00
C VAL A 36 4.60 -8.55 1.54
N PHE A 37 4.12 -9.08 2.63
CA PHE A 37 2.91 -8.59 3.29
C PHE A 37 3.14 -7.25 3.96
N GLY A 38 2.05 -6.49 4.15
CA GLY A 38 2.10 -5.32 5.01
C GLY A 38 2.40 -5.72 6.47
N ASN A 39 3.07 -4.84 7.19
CA ASN A 39 3.56 -5.08 8.54
C ASN A 39 3.33 -3.86 9.44
N GLY A 40 3.13 -4.09 10.74
CA GLY A 40 2.92 -3.07 11.76
C GLY A 40 1.60 -3.25 12.50
N ASN A 41 1.04 -2.16 13.01
CA ASN A 41 -0.16 -2.18 13.82
C ASN A 41 -1.43 -2.45 12.97
N PRO A 42 -2.19 -3.53 13.21
CA PRO A 42 -3.43 -3.80 12.49
C PRO A 42 -4.57 -2.81 12.79
N LYS A 43 -4.38 -1.92 13.78
CA LYS A 43 -5.29 -0.83 14.15
C LYS A 43 -4.61 0.53 13.97
N ALA A 44 -3.63 0.63 13.08
CA ALA A 44 -2.90 1.86 12.85
C ALA A 44 -3.81 2.99 12.36
N GLN A 45 -3.65 4.16 12.94
CA GLN A 45 -4.27 5.38 12.41
C GLN A 45 -3.56 5.90 11.16
N VAL A 46 -2.28 5.56 10.99
CA VAL A 46 -1.45 5.97 9.85
C VAL A 46 -0.95 4.76 9.09
N VAL A 47 -1.19 4.75 7.78
CA VAL A 47 -0.68 3.72 6.85
C VAL A 47 0.28 4.35 5.86
N PHE A 48 1.48 3.78 5.74
CA PHE A 48 2.45 4.13 4.73
C PHE A 48 2.37 3.15 3.56
N ILE A 49 2.29 3.67 2.34
CA ILE A 49 2.18 2.87 1.12
C ILE A 49 3.31 3.21 0.17
N GLY A 50 4.20 2.25 -0.07
CA GLY A 50 5.20 2.31 -1.12
C GLY A 50 4.72 1.68 -2.42
N GLU A 51 5.60 1.59 -3.41
CA GLU A 51 5.29 1.03 -4.72
C GLU A 51 5.39 -0.49 -4.74
N ALA A 52 6.57 -1.03 -4.47
CA ALA A 52 6.89 -2.45 -4.60
C ALA A 52 8.00 -2.88 -3.62
N PRO A 53 8.08 -4.18 -3.29
CA PRO A 53 9.22 -4.72 -2.56
C PRO A 53 10.52 -4.63 -3.36
N GLY A 54 11.63 -4.31 -2.69
CA GLY A 54 12.97 -4.46 -3.21
C GLY A 54 13.57 -5.85 -2.89
N LYS A 55 14.86 -6.03 -3.19
CA LYS A 55 15.55 -7.32 -3.00
C LYS A 55 15.53 -7.79 -1.54
N LYS A 56 15.83 -6.92 -0.59
CA LYS A 56 15.85 -7.28 0.84
C LYS A 56 14.48 -7.63 1.37
N GLU A 57 13.47 -6.92 0.92
CA GLU A 57 12.09 -7.18 1.27
C GLU A 57 11.62 -8.54 0.74
N ASP A 58 11.98 -8.87 -0.50
CA ASP A 58 11.69 -10.16 -1.14
C ASP A 58 12.37 -11.33 -0.42
N GLU A 59 13.62 -11.15 0.02
CA GLU A 59 14.38 -12.14 0.79
C GLU A 59 13.79 -12.37 2.20
N THR A 60 13.28 -11.31 2.86
CA THR A 60 12.85 -11.37 4.27
C THR A 60 11.35 -11.48 4.48
N GLY A 61 10.55 -11.21 3.45
CA GLY A 61 9.09 -11.12 3.55
C GLY A 61 8.58 -9.89 4.33
N THR A 62 9.46 -8.94 4.69
CA THR A 62 9.12 -7.78 5.50
C THR A 62 9.27 -6.49 4.69
N PRO A 63 8.24 -5.61 4.64
CA PRO A 63 8.28 -4.39 3.85
C PRO A 63 9.23 -3.36 4.47
N PHE A 64 9.90 -2.59 3.61
CA PHE A 64 10.76 -1.46 4.02
C PHE A 64 11.85 -1.84 5.03
N VAL A 65 12.67 -2.85 4.71
CA VAL A 65 13.87 -3.26 5.47
C VAL A 65 15.18 -2.89 4.78
N GLY A 66 15.13 -2.51 3.50
CA GLY A 66 16.28 -1.99 2.75
C GLY A 66 16.63 -0.55 3.11
N ALA A 67 17.40 0.13 2.25
CA ALA A 67 17.88 1.50 2.50
C ALA A 67 16.72 2.50 2.70
N ALA A 68 15.72 2.48 1.83
CA ALA A 68 14.52 3.32 1.96
C ALA A 68 13.75 3.02 3.26
N GLY A 69 13.73 1.76 3.68
CA GLY A 69 13.07 1.36 4.93
C GLY A 69 13.79 1.82 6.18
N LYS A 70 15.14 1.83 6.17
CA LYS A 70 15.94 2.40 7.25
C LYS A 70 15.67 3.90 7.38
N PHE A 71 15.68 4.61 6.26
CA PHE A 71 15.36 6.02 6.21
C PHE A 71 13.94 6.32 6.73
N LEU A 72 12.92 5.52 6.33
CA LEU A 72 11.58 5.65 6.88
C LEU A 72 11.56 5.47 8.41
N THR A 73 12.33 4.51 8.94
CA THR A 73 12.43 4.30 10.40
C THR A 73 13.03 5.51 11.10
N GLU A 74 14.11 6.09 10.56
CA GLU A 74 14.72 7.31 11.09
C GLU A 74 13.75 8.50 11.07
N MET A 75 12.96 8.63 9.99
CA MET A 75 11.94 9.69 9.89
C MET A 75 10.82 9.50 10.91
N LEU A 76 10.33 8.28 11.11
CA LEU A 76 9.33 7.99 12.14
C LEU A 76 9.87 8.35 13.54
N GLN A 77 11.10 7.92 13.86
CA GLN A 77 11.74 8.21 15.15
C GLN A 77 11.92 9.72 15.39
N SER A 78 12.22 10.50 14.34
CA SER A 78 12.35 11.95 14.45
C SER A 78 11.08 12.65 14.90
N ILE A 79 9.93 12.04 14.65
CA ILE A 79 8.61 12.51 15.12
C ILE A 79 8.06 11.70 16.29
N LYS A 80 8.91 10.92 16.96
CA LYS A 80 8.58 10.09 18.13
C LYS A 80 7.54 9.01 17.85
N MET A 81 7.56 8.44 16.65
CA MET A 81 6.76 7.29 16.25
C MET A 81 7.67 6.07 16.01
N GLU A 82 7.16 4.90 16.35
CA GLU A 82 7.82 3.63 16.06
C GLU A 82 7.12 2.91 14.90
N ARG A 83 7.83 1.97 14.26
CA ARG A 83 7.22 1.13 13.21
C ARG A 83 6.00 0.35 13.69
N ALA A 84 5.96 0.03 15.00
CA ALA A 84 4.85 -0.66 15.63
C ALA A 84 3.60 0.22 15.82
N ASP A 85 3.70 1.53 15.70
CA ASP A 85 2.56 2.46 15.82
C ASP A 85 1.81 2.61 14.49
N VAL A 86 2.48 2.34 13.37
CA VAL A 86 1.99 2.52 12.02
C VAL A 86 1.82 1.19 11.30
N TYR A 87 1.18 1.20 10.13
CA TYR A 87 1.18 0.07 9.22
C TYR A 87 1.89 0.44 7.92
N ILE A 88 2.76 -0.43 7.43
CA ILE A 88 3.60 -0.16 6.26
C ILE A 88 3.38 -1.26 5.23
N THR A 89 3.09 -0.87 4.00
CA THR A 89 2.80 -1.81 2.91
C THR A 89 3.22 -1.24 1.55
N ASN A 90 2.98 -2.00 0.47
CA ASN A 90 3.23 -1.60 -0.91
C ASN A 90 1.98 -1.81 -1.77
N THR A 91 1.92 -1.12 -2.92
CA THR A 91 0.83 -1.28 -3.89
C THR A 91 0.83 -2.66 -4.53
N VAL A 92 2.01 -3.22 -4.83
CA VAL A 92 2.19 -4.62 -5.24
C VAL A 92 2.89 -5.40 -4.13
N LYS A 93 2.62 -6.72 -4.06
CA LYS A 93 3.12 -7.56 -2.97
C LYS A 93 4.31 -8.44 -3.36
N TYR A 94 4.69 -8.43 -4.61
CA TYR A 94 5.79 -9.21 -5.15
C TYR A 94 6.82 -8.30 -5.79
N ARG A 95 8.09 -8.66 -5.66
CA ARG A 95 9.19 -7.89 -6.20
C ARG A 95 9.23 -7.97 -7.72
N PRO A 96 9.23 -6.82 -8.44
CA PRO A 96 9.49 -6.82 -9.87
C PRO A 96 10.94 -7.22 -10.20
N PRO A 97 11.18 -7.92 -11.31
CA PRO A 97 12.53 -8.23 -11.77
C PRO A 97 13.43 -6.99 -11.82
N GLU A 98 14.65 -7.12 -11.30
CA GLU A 98 15.66 -6.04 -11.28
C GLU A 98 15.19 -4.73 -10.60
N ASN A 99 14.16 -4.80 -9.76
CA ASN A 99 13.49 -3.66 -9.10
C ASN A 99 12.95 -2.61 -10.10
N ARG A 100 12.55 -3.03 -11.33
CA ARG A 100 11.84 -2.12 -12.23
C ARG A 100 10.51 -1.66 -11.65
N ASP A 101 9.96 -0.59 -12.17
CA ASP A 101 8.61 -0.16 -11.81
C ASP A 101 7.59 -1.26 -12.20
N PRO A 102 6.59 -1.54 -11.34
CA PRO A 102 5.48 -2.42 -11.69
C PRO A 102 4.65 -1.83 -12.83
N THR A 103 4.26 -2.67 -13.78
CA THR A 103 3.37 -2.29 -14.87
C THR A 103 1.97 -1.93 -14.36
N PRO A 104 1.15 -1.19 -15.14
CA PRO A 104 -0.24 -0.93 -14.78
C PRO A 104 -1.05 -2.20 -14.55
N THR A 105 -0.80 -3.26 -15.32
CA THR A 105 -1.46 -4.57 -15.18
C THR A 105 -1.11 -5.22 -13.84
N GLU A 106 0.17 -5.25 -13.47
CA GLU A 106 0.65 -5.81 -12.19
C GLU A 106 0.06 -5.05 -11.00
N LYS A 107 0.01 -3.72 -11.07
CA LYS A 107 -0.66 -2.89 -10.05
C LYS A 107 -2.15 -3.21 -9.95
N GLN A 108 -2.83 -3.37 -11.08
CA GLN A 108 -4.25 -3.71 -11.12
C GLN A 108 -4.53 -5.10 -10.54
N GLN A 109 -3.69 -6.08 -10.80
CA GLN A 109 -3.80 -7.44 -10.25
C GLN A 109 -3.66 -7.47 -8.72
N CYS A 110 -2.81 -6.60 -8.15
CA CYS A 110 -2.63 -6.48 -6.70
C CYS A 110 -3.63 -5.52 -6.02
N ARG A 111 -4.41 -4.74 -6.79
CA ARG A 111 -5.26 -3.66 -6.25
C ARG A 111 -6.29 -4.15 -5.23
N ALA A 112 -6.93 -5.29 -5.48
CA ALA A 112 -7.92 -5.83 -4.55
C ALA A 112 -7.32 -6.13 -3.17
N TRP A 113 -6.07 -6.56 -3.13
CA TRP A 113 -5.35 -6.86 -1.89
C TRP A 113 -5.09 -5.60 -1.06
N ILE A 114 -4.47 -4.56 -1.65
CA ILE A 114 -4.21 -3.31 -0.90
C ILE A 114 -5.51 -2.65 -0.43
N VAL A 115 -6.57 -2.68 -1.23
CA VAL A 115 -7.88 -2.16 -0.84
C VAL A 115 -8.47 -2.97 0.34
N ALA A 116 -8.28 -4.29 0.36
CA ALA A 116 -8.72 -5.12 1.47
C ALA A 116 -7.95 -4.84 2.76
N GLU A 117 -6.63 -4.62 2.70
CA GLU A 117 -5.82 -4.17 3.84
C GLU A 117 -6.35 -2.86 4.42
N LEU A 118 -6.57 -1.85 3.57
CA LEU A 118 -7.07 -0.55 3.99
C LEU A 118 -8.49 -0.63 4.59
N ASN A 119 -9.35 -1.46 4.02
CA ASN A 119 -10.69 -1.72 4.58
C ASN A 119 -10.65 -2.44 5.93
N TYR A 120 -9.64 -3.27 6.16
CA TYR A 120 -9.45 -3.96 7.44
C TYR A 120 -8.92 -3.01 8.51
N ILE A 121 -7.88 -2.23 8.18
CA ILE A 121 -7.18 -1.34 9.12
C ILE A 121 -8.02 -0.08 9.40
N LYS A 122 -8.66 0.50 8.37
CA LYS A 122 -9.45 1.76 8.41
C LYS A 122 -8.65 2.92 8.98
N PRO A 123 -7.50 3.27 8.37
CA PRO A 123 -6.66 4.35 8.87
C PRO A 123 -7.34 5.71 8.70
N ASP A 124 -6.97 6.65 9.57
CA ASP A 124 -7.36 8.06 9.44
C ASP A 124 -6.50 8.79 8.40
N LEU A 125 -5.25 8.32 8.21
CA LEU A 125 -4.27 8.93 7.34
C LEU A 125 -3.55 7.89 6.49
N ILE A 126 -3.45 8.15 5.18
CA ILE A 126 -2.63 7.37 4.25
C ILE A 126 -1.50 8.25 3.72
N VAL A 127 -0.26 7.79 3.87
CA VAL A 127 0.95 8.44 3.38
C VAL A 127 1.50 7.64 2.21
N PHE A 128 1.50 8.21 1.02
CA PHE A 128 2.13 7.60 -0.15
C PHE A 128 3.61 7.94 -0.21
N LEU A 129 4.45 6.93 -0.28
CA LEU A 129 5.89 7.05 -0.42
C LEU A 129 6.26 7.01 -1.91
N GLY A 130 6.30 8.18 -2.52
CA GLY A 130 6.65 8.38 -3.92
C GLY A 130 5.45 8.45 -4.88
N ARG A 131 5.74 9.01 -6.07
CA ARG A 131 4.72 9.27 -7.11
C ARG A 131 4.01 7.99 -7.59
N HIS A 132 4.74 6.88 -7.70
CA HIS A 132 4.19 5.65 -8.25
C HIS A 132 3.18 4.99 -7.31
N ALA A 133 3.42 5.07 -5.99
CA ALA A 133 2.45 4.66 -4.98
C ALA A 133 1.20 5.54 -5.04
N MET A 134 1.38 6.88 -5.06
CA MET A 134 0.29 7.84 -5.15
C MET A 134 -0.53 7.68 -6.44
N ASN A 135 0.12 7.61 -7.61
CA ASN A 135 -0.57 7.49 -8.89
C ASN A 135 -1.30 6.15 -9.08
N SER A 136 -1.00 5.13 -8.27
CA SER A 136 -1.80 3.89 -8.24
C SER A 136 -3.22 4.11 -7.68
N PHE A 137 -3.44 5.19 -6.93
CA PHE A 137 -4.74 5.56 -6.36
C PHE A 137 -5.32 6.83 -7.00
N PHE A 138 -4.46 7.77 -7.36
CA PHE A 138 -4.80 9.09 -7.90
C PHE A 138 -3.96 9.37 -9.16
N PRO A 139 -4.28 8.72 -10.29
CA PRO A 139 -3.49 8.83 -11.51
C PRO A 139 -3.46 10.24 -12.10
N GLU A 140 -4.45 11.07 -11.77
CA GLU A 140 -4.57 12.46 -12.21
C GLU A 140 -3.73 13.45 -11.41
N LEU A 141 -3.19 13.05 -10.24
CA LEU A 141 -2.42 13.96 -9.40
C LEU A 141 -0.95 14.01 -9.81
N SER A 142 -0.44 15.24 -9.96
CA SER A 142 1.00 15.48 -10.07
C SER A 142 1.65 15.44 -8.70
N ILE A 143 2.79 14.75 -8.58
CA ILE A 143 3.55 14.70 -7.32
C ILE A 143 4.05 16.08 -6.91
N SER A 144 4.43 16.94 -7.84
CA SER A 144 4.86 18.33 -7.57
C SER A 144 3.77 19.17 -6.92
N ASP A 145 2.52 18.93 -7.29
CA ASP A 145 1.37 19.66 -6.75
C ASP A 145 0.85 19.06 -5.45
N ALA A 146 0.98 17.75 -5.29
CA ALA A 146 0.47 17.00 -4.14
C ALA A 146 1.49 16.87 -2.99
N HIS A 147 2.80 17.03 -3.25
CA HIS A 147 3.86 16.83 -2.27
C HIS A 147 3.70 17.70 -1.01
N GLY A 148 3.69 17.06 0.17
CA GLY A 148 3.55 17.72 1.46
C GLY A 148 2.17 18.31 1.73
N LYS A 149 1.16 18.00 0.91
CA LYS A 149 -0.22 18.48 1.10
C LYS A 149 -1.11 17.36 1.60
N ILE A 150 -2.08 17.74 2.43
CA ILE A 150 -3.18 16.88 2.85
C ILE A 150 -4.28 16.97 1.80
N ILE A 151 -4.69 15.86 1.24
CA ILE A 151 -5.77 15.77 0.27
C ILE A 151 -6.86 14.91 0.88
N ASN A 152 -8.06 15.47 1.05
CA ASN A 152 -9.21 14.69 1.46
C ASN A 152 -9.76 13.93 0.25
N ALA A 153 -9.71 12.63 0.30
CA ALA A 153 -10.16 11.79 -0.80
C ALA A 153 -10.88 10.55 -0.30
N GLU A 154 -11.86 10.11 -1.08
CA GLU A 154 -12.51 8.82 -0.90
C GLU A 154 -11.84 7.80 -1.81
N ILE A 155 -11.32 6.70 -1.26
CA ILE A 155 -10.83 5.57 -2.05
C ILE A 155 -12.05 4.78 -2.54
N LYS A 156 -12.47 5.05 -3.78
CA LYS A 156 -13.60 4.37 -4.40
C LYS A 156 -13.26 2.92 -4.70
N LYS A 157 -14.18 2.01 -4.38
CA LYS A 157 -14.18 0.64 -4.91
C LYS A 157 -14.50 0.71 -6.40
N GLU A 158 -13.70 0.07 -7.25
CA GLU A 158 -14.07 -0.10 -8.65
C GLU A 158 -15.36 -0.92 -8.74
N SER A 159 -16.47 -0.27 -9.07
CA SER A 159 -17.69 -0.95 -9.47
C SER A 159 -17.67 -1.15 -10.99
N LYS A 160 -17.73 -2.40 -11.47
CA LYS A 160 -18.22 -2.65 -12.83
C LYS A 160 -19.61 -1.99 -12.92
N LYS A 161 -19.81 -1.20 -13.97
CA LYS A 161 -21.09 -0.52 -14.28
C LYS A 161 -22.30 -1.41 -14.00
N THR A 162 -22.87 -1.26 -12.85
CA THR A 162 -24.26 -1.61 -12.55
C THR A 162 -24.76 -0.53 -11.61
N LYS A 163 -25.84 0.10 -12.02
CA LYS A 163 -26.49 1.21 -11.32
C LYS A 163 -26.84 0.79 -9.88
N ASN A 164 -26.57 1.73 -8.95
CA ASN A 164 -27.01 1.80 -7.56
C ASN A 164 -26.15 1.12 -6.48
N ASN A 165 -25.74 2.00 -5.59
CA ASN A 165 -25.21 1.88 -4.23
C ASN A 165 -23.68 2.02 -4.06
N LEU A 166 -23.33 3.25 -3.70
CA LEU A 166 -22.08 3.71 -3.13
C LEU A 166 -21.84 3.04 -1.76
N ASN A 167 -20.82 2.21 -1.65
CA ASN A 167 -20.22 1.89 -0.36
C ASN A 167 -18.82 2.52 -0.33
N THR A 168 -18.72 3.63 0.34
CA THR A 168 -17.51 4.39 0.62
C THR A 168 -16.65 3.69 1.67
N VAL A 169 -15.34 3.70 1.46
CA VAL A 169 -14.37 3.52 2.55
C VAL A 169 -14.41 4.80 3.38
N SER A 170 -14.41 4.70 4.71
CA SER A 170 -14.36 5.85 5.61
C SER A 170 -13.28 6.86 5.16
N ASN A 171 -13.60 8.14 5.26
CA ASN A 171 -12.75 9.27 4.89
C ASN A 171 -11.32 9.07 5.41
N ALA A 172 -10.36 8.85 4.51
CA ALA A 172 -8.96 8.81 4.84
C ALA A 172 -8.28 10.07 4.30
N THR A 173 -7.52 10.71 5.14
CA THR A 173 -6.69 11.87 4.77
C THR A 173 -5.43 11.36 4.08
N VAL A 174 -5.07 11.92 2.93
CA VAL A 174 -3.92 11.48 2.13
C VAL A 174 -2.82 12.52 2.20
N VAL A 175 -1.61 12.09 2.56
CA VAL A 175 -0.39 12.92 2.50
C VAL A 175 0.60 12.28 1.53
N SER A 176 1.10 13.05 0.58
CA SER A 176 2.19 12.64 -0.27
C SER A 176 3.52 13.15 0.29
N GLU A 177 4.34 12.24 0.75
CA GLU A 177 5.76 12.36 1.09
C GLU A 177 6.22 13.45 2.07
N LEU A 178 6.96 13.04 3.09
CA LEU A 178 7.81 13.90 3.91
C LEU A 178 9.01 14.39 3.07
N LYS A 179 9.18 15.70 2.91
CA LYS A 179 10.35 16.29 2.25
C LYS A 179 11.63 15.95 3.00
N THR A 180 12.55 15.26 2.35
CA THR A 180 13.96 15.31 2.71
C THR A 180 14.51 16.68 2.33
N LYS A 181 14.68 17.57 3.29
CA LYS A 181 15.64 18.66 3.14
C LYS A 181 17.04 18.08 3.33
N ASN A 182 17.80 18.15 2.23
CA ASN A 182 19.28 18.16 2.16
C ASN A 182 20.02 17.76 3.45
N PHE A 183 20.53 16.53 3.44
CA PHE A 183 21.76 16.22 4.15
C PHE A 183 22.85 16.00 3.10
N LEU A 184 23.66 17.04 2.90
CA LEU A 184 25.04 16.90 2.48
C LEU A 184 25.84 16.42 3.70
#